data_cfa55fde49ceebe14e73a54fa87a7398
#
_entry.id   cfa55fde49ceebe14e73a54fa87a7398
#
_cell.length_a   1.000
_cell.length_b   1.000
_cell.length_c   1.000
_cell.angle_alpha   90.00
_cell.angle_beta   90.00
_cell.angle_gamma   90.00
#
_symmetry.space_group_name_H-M   'P 1'
#
loop_
_entity.id
_entity.type
_entity.pdbx_description
1 polymer ?
#
loop_
_entity_poly.entity_id
_entity_poly.type
_entity_poly.pdbx_seq_one_letter_code
_entity_poly.pdbx_strand_id
1 'polypeptide(L)'
;MNADNDPYCVALGASGSEGLSDIIELLNAWPKGVHAVLMVVLHRSSDDHSDLRAVLAHRCPDLHVEIARDGQVLVPNVCYIGMPDRPLTLLDDRSAFLIDGSNDRLRNRTVDALFHSIAENIGKRTVGIVLSGSLDDGSRGLAAIHRAGGLTMVLDPQNKPVGMQQNAIAFDGPITFVGNSTEIAQVLDGLLPRQSHRVHR
;
A
#
# COMPACT_ATOMS: atom_id res chain seq x y z
N MET A 1 -6.08 4.82 25.17
CA MET A 1 -5.02 4.43 24.23
C MET A 1 -4.31 5.69 23.81
N ASN A 2 -2.98 5.77 23.94
CA ASN A 2 -2.24 6.97 23.50
C ASN A 2 -2.17 6.96 21.99
N ALA A 3 -2.90 7.87 21.35
CA ALA A 3 -2.93 8.01 19.88
C ALA A 3 -1.54 8.22 19.24
N ASP A 4 -0.55 8.65 20.04
CA ASP A 4 0.82 8.87 19.55
C ASP A 4 1.64 7.58 19.33
N ASN A 5 1.19 6.44 19.86
CA ASN A 5 1.91 5.16 19.74
C ASN A 5 1.30 4.21 18.69
N ASP A 6 0.27 4.64 17.99
CA ASP A 6 -0.37 3.82 16.97
C ASP A 6 0.51 3.71 15.71
N PRO A 7 0.64 2.52 15.09
CA PRO A 7 1.43 2.37 13.88
C PRO A 7 0.85 3.15 12.70
N TYR A 8 1.71 3.56 11.79
CA TYR A 8 1.26 4.03 10.48
C TYR A 8 0.69 2.87 9.67
N CYS A 9 -0.24 3.19 8.77
CA CYS A 9 -0.71 2.29 7.73
C CYS A 9 -0.17 2.77 6.38
N VAL A 10 0.68 1.98 5.77
CA VAL A 10 1.27 2.29 4.46
C VAL A 10 0.70 1.31 3.44
N ALA A 11 0.09 1.83 2.39
CA ALA A 11 -0.52 1.03 1.33
C ALA A 11 0.15 1.32 -0.02
N LEU A 12 0.56 0.26 -0.72
CA LEU A 12 1.11 0.29 -2.06
C LEU A 12 0.09 -0.22 -3.06
N GLY A 13 -0.10 0.52 -4.15
CA GLY A 13 -0.95 0.13 -5.27
C GLY A 13 -0.17 0.06 -6.57
N ALA A 14 -0.30 -1.04 -7.30
CA ALA A 14 0.36 -1.28 -8.58
C ALA A 14 -0.45 -2.20 -9.49
N SER A 15 -0.06 -2.30 -10.77
CA SER A 15 -0.70 -3.20 -11.73
C SER A 15 0.31 -3.83 -12.69
N GLY A 16 0.09 -5.11 -13.02
CA GLY A 16 0.86 -5.85 -14.00
C GLY A 16 2.30 -6.18 -13.59
N SER A 17 3.08 -6.67 -14.53
CA SER A 17 4.45 -7.12 -14.29
C SER A 17 5.41 -5.98 -13.96
N GLU A 18 5.20 -4.80 -14.56
CA GLU A 18 5.98 -3.61 -14.27
C GLU A 18 5.73 -3.14 -12.84
N GLY A 19 4.46 -3.07 -12.43
CA GLY A 19 4.08 -2.75 -11.06
C GLY A 19 4.63 -3.74 -10.03
N LEU A 20 4.70 -5.03 -10.37
CA LEU A 20 5.36 -6.03 -9.52
C LEU A 20 6.85 -5.75 -9.35
N SER A 21 7.54 -5.35 -10.42
CA SER A 21 8.96 -4.99 -10.35
C SER A 21 9.20 -3.78 -9.46
N ASP A 22 8.36 -2.75 -9.57
CA ASP A 22 8.44 -1.55 -8.73
C ASP A 22 8.13 -1.86 -7.25
N ILE A 23 7.14 -2.73 -6.97
CA ILE A 23 6.87 -3.21 -5.61
C ILE A 23 8.13 -3.85 -5.03
N ILE A 24 8.75 -4.80 -5.75
CA ILE A 24 9.96 -5.49 -5.30
C ILE A 24 11.10 -4.51 -5.04
N GLU A 25 11.32 -3.55 -5.93
CA GLU A 25 12.36 -2.53 -5.78
C GLU A 25 12.14 -1.70 -4.51
N LEU A 26 10.92 -1.17 -4.31
CA LEU A 26 10.58 -0.38 -3.13
C LEU A 26 10.68 -1.20 -1.84
N LEU A 27 10.22 -2.46 -1.85
CA LEU A 27 10.28 -3.34 -0.68
C LEU A 27 11.71 -3.73 -0.31
N ASN A 28 12.62 -3.87 -1.27
CA ASN A 28 14.05 -4.09 -0.99
C ASN A 28 14.73 -2.84 -0.41
N ALA A 29 14.21 -1.65 -0.71
CA ALA A 29 14.65 -0.38 -0.12
C ALA A 29 13.86 -0.02 1.17
N TRP A 30 12.91 -0.84 1.61
CA TRP A 30 12.04 -0.56 2.74
C TRP A 30 12.83 -0.27 4.02
N PRO A 31 12.49 0.82 4.76
CA PRO A 31 13.22 1.16 5.98
C PRO A 31 13.00 0.11 7.08
N LYS A 32 14.11 -0.31 7.71
CA LYS A 32 14.08 -1.36 8.75
C LYS A 32 13.65 -0.81 10.11
N GLY A 33 12.88 -1.60 10.85
CA GLY A 33 12.48 -1.28 12.23
C GLY A 33 11.48 -0.13 12.36
N VAL A 34 10.78 0.23 11.29
CA VAL A 34 9.71 1.24 11.33
C VAL A 34 8.45 0.67 11.95
N HIS A 35 7.74 1.50 12.72
CA HIS A 35 6.47 1.12 13.35
C HIS A 35 5.30 1.37 12.39
N ALA A 36 5.17 0.52 11.38
CA ALA A 36 4.15 0.61 10.35
C ALA A 36 3.60 -0.75 9.94
N VAL A 37 2.30 -0.79 9.61
CA VAL A 37 1.64 -1.89 8.91
C VAL A 37 1.76 -1.61 7.42
N LEU A 38 2.27 -2.57 6.67
CA LEU A 38 2.42 -2.45 5.22
C LEU A 38 1.38 -3.31 4.51
N MET A 39 0.68 -2.71 3.55
CA MET A 39 -0.34 -3.39 2.73
C MET A 39 -0.01 -3.21 1.26
N VAL A 40 -0.09 -4.29 0.49
CA VAL A 40 0.24 -4.27 -0.94
C VAL A 40 -0.93 -4.81 -1.75
N VAL A 41 -1.35 -4.04 -2.74
CA VAL A 41 -2.31 -4.44 -3.77
C VAL A 41 -1.60 -4.41 -5.11
N LEU A 42 -1.53 -5.57 -5.76
CA LEU A 42 -1.12 -5.72 -7.14
C LEU A 42 -2.31 -6.17 -7.97
N HIS A 43 -2.84 -5.27 -8.81
CA HIS A 43 -3.87 -5.65 -9.76
C HIS A 43 -3.26 -6.55 -10.84
N ARG A 44 -3.82 -7.75 -11.00
CA ARG A 44 -3.40 -8.77 -11.96
C ARG A 44 -4.59 -9.31 -12.72
N SER A 45 -4.34 -9.83 -13.92
CA SER A 45 -5.34 -10.61 -14.65
C SER A 45 -5.74 -11.85 -13.81
N SER A 46 -7.01 -12.24 -13.88
CA SER A 46 -7.51 -13.50 -13.28
C SER A 46 -6.80 -14.75 -13.80
N ASP A 47 -6.17 -14.66 -14.97
CA ASP A 47 -5.42 -15.75 -15.60
C ASP A 47 -3.95 -15.84 -15.10
N ASP A 48 -3.49 -14.82 -14.34
CA ASP A 48 -2.18 -14.85 -13.71
C ASP A 48 -2.24 -15.60 -12.38
N HIS A 49 -1.91 -16.88 -12.43
CA HIS A 49 -1.86 -17.78 -11.27
C HIS A 49 -0.58 -17.63 -10.43
N SER A 50 0.22 -16.57 -10.66
CA SER A 50 1.43 -16.37 -9.88
C SER A 50 1.09 -16.17 -8.40
N ASP A 51 1.77 -16.92 -7.53
CA ASP A 51 1.67 -16.74 -6.08
C ASP A 51 2.46 -15.48 -5.66
N LEU A 52 1.76 -14.34 -5.57
CA LEU A 52 2.38 -13.07 -5.17
C LEU A 52 3.11 -13.19 -3.84
N ARG A 53 2.55 -13.93 -2.87
CA ARG A 53 3.19 -14.14 -1.58
C ARG A 53 4.54 -14.85 -1.74
N ALA A 54 4.57 -15.93 -2.50
CA ALA A 54 5.81 -16.67 -2.74
C ALA A 54 6.85 -15.81 -3.48
N VAL A 55 6.42 -15.05 -4.48
CA VAL A 55 7.31 -14.13 -5.23
C VAL A 55 7.90 -13.08 -4.30
N LEU A 56 7.08 -12.39 -3.51
CA LEU A 56 7.56 -11.34 -2.59
C LEU A 56 8.44 -11.93 -1.48
N ALA A 57 8.06 -13.05 -0.88
CA ALA A 57 8.89 -13.71 0.15
C ALA A 57 10.26 -14.15 -0.38
N HIS A 58 10.34 -14.58 -1.64
CA HIS A 58 11.60 -14.95 -2.27
C HIS A 58 12.47 -13.74 -2.65
N ARG A 59 11.83 -12.69 -3.20
CA ARG A 59 12.53 -11.51 -3.74
C ARG A 59 12.84 -10.44 -2.69
N CYS A 60 12.14 -10.46 -1.55
CA CYS A 60 12.27 -9.51 -0.43
C CYS A 60 12.44 -10.28 0.89
N PRO A 61 13.56 -11.02 1.07
CA PRO A 61 13.73 -11.96 2.20
C PRO A 61 13.77 -11.28 3.58
N ASP A 62 14.02 -9.98 3.64
CA ASP A 62 14.03 -9.21 4.88
C ASP A 62 12.61 -8.84 5.37
N LEU A 63 11.57 -9.11 4.57
CA LEU A 63 10.18 -8.81 4.90
C LEU A 63 9.38 -10.08 5.20
N HIS A 64 8.60 -10.02 6.28
CA HIS A 64 7.59 -11.04 6.54
C HIS A 64 6.33 -10.74 5.73
N VAL A 65 5.97 -11.62 4.78
CA VAL A 65 4.82 -11.45 3.87
C VAL A 65 3.71 -12.42 4.24
N GLU A 66 2.52 -11.90 4.51
CA GLU A 66 1.32 -12.69 4.82
C GLU A 66 0.15 -12.37 3.88
N ILE A 67 -0.66 -13.39 3.58
CA ILE A 67 -1.99 -13.17 3.03
C ILE A 67 -2.91 -12.81 4.19
N ALA A 68 -3.52 -11.63 4.13
CA ALA A 68 -4.45 -11.18 5.16
C ALA A 68 -5.67 -12.10 5.24
N ARG A 69 -6.18 -12.32 6.46
CA ARG A 69 -7.40 -13.08 6.73
C ARG A 69 -8.50 -12.14 7.23
N ASP A 70 -9.71 -12.43 6.84
CA ASP A 70 -10.87 -11.66 7.28
C ASP A 70 -10.95 -11.59 8.81
N GLY A 71 -11.11 -10.39 9.37
CA GLY A 71 -11.09 -10.16 10.81
C GLY A 71 -9.70 -10.20 11.47
N GLN A 72 -8.62 -10.40 10.72
CA GLN A 72 -7.26 -10.39 11.28
C GLN A 72 -6.83 -8.96 11.63
N VAL A 73 -6.46 -8.74 12.90
CA VAL A 73 -5.81 -7.47 13.31
C VAL A 73 -4.41 -7.41 12.70
N LEU A 74 -4.15 -6.36 11.91
CA LEU A 74 -2.88 -6.17 11.23
C LEU A 74 -1.85 -5.55 12.19
N VAL A 75 -0.65 -6.10 12.19
CA VAL A 75 0.42 -5.69 13.10
C VAL A 75 1.62 -5.09 12.36
N PRO A 76 2.40 -4.20 12.99
CA PRO A 76 3.60 -3.62 12.38
C PRO A 76 4.65 -4.66 11.97
N ASN A 77 5.50 -4.28 11.01
CA ASN A 77 6.59 -5.09 10.44
C ASN A 77 6.14 -6.33 9.67
N VAL A 78 4.89 -6.38 9.27
CA VAL A 78 4.35 -7.40 8.37
C VAL A 78 3.85 -6.72 7.11
N CYS A 79 4.14 -7.32 5.96
CA CYS A 79 3.61 -6.94 4.66
C CYS A 79 2.39 -7.81 4.36
N TYR A 80 1.21 -7.21 4.37
CA TYR A 80 -0.04 -7.90 4.08
C TYR A 80 -0.45 -7.73 2.64
N ILE A 81 -0.89 -8.81 2.02
CA ILE A 81 -1.48 -8.81 0.68
C ILE A 81 -2.90 -9.37 0.72
N GLY A 82 -3.76 -8.90 -0.17
CA GLY A 82 -5.08 -9.49 -0.41
C GLY A 82 -5.00 -10.75 -1.29
N MET A 83 -6.13 -11.42 -1.43
CA MET A 83 -6.31 -12.49 -2.41
C MET A 83 -6.77 -11.90 -3.76
N PRO A 84 -6.48 -12.54 -4.90
CA PRO A 84 -6.85 -12.01 -6.22
C PRO A 84 -8.36 -11.75 -6.38
N ASP A 85 -9.18 -12.61 -5.78
CA ASP A 85 -10.64 -12.58 -5.80
C ASP A 85 -11.27 -11.91 -4.56
N ARG A 86 -10.45 -11.56 -3.56
CA ARG A 86 -10.89 -10.92 -2.32
C ARG A 86 -9.98 -9.74 -1.95
N PRO A 87 -10.26 -8.54 -2.51
CA PRO A 87 -9.48 -7.34 -2.22
C PRO A 87 -9.42 -7.02 -0.73
N LEU A 88 -8.22 -6.65 -0.28
CA LEU A 88 -7.96 -6.26 1.11
C LEU A 88 -8.43 -4.81 1.33
N THR A 89 -9.19 -4.62 2.40
CA THR A 89 -9.50 -3.33 3.01
C THR A 89 -9.29 -3.39 4.51
N LEU A 90 -9.43 -2.27 5.21
CA LEU A 90 -9.17 -2.16 6.63
C LEU A 90 -10.38 -1.57 7.36
N LEU A 91 -10.72 -2.11 8.53
CA LEU A 91 -11.72 -1.56 9.45
C LEU A 91 -11.07 -0.60 10.48
N ASP A 92 -11.89 0.09 11.27
CA ASP A 92 -11.48 1.09 12.26
C ASP A 92 -10.65 0.52 13.41
N ASP A 93 -10.84 -0.76 13.75
CA ASP A 93 -10.04 -1.52 14.73
C ASP A 93 -8.71 -2.07 14.14
N ARG A 94 -8.38 -1.68 12.89
CA ARG A 94 -7.24 -2.18 12.11
C ARG A 94 -7.31 -3.67 11.78
N SER A 95 -8.47 -4.25 11.80
CA SER A 95 -8.66 -5.59 11.26
C SER A 95 -8.82 -5.56 9.74
N ALA A 96 -8.30 -6.59 9.08
CA ALA A 96 -8.49 -6.79 7.66
C ALA A 96 -9.95 -7.12 7.37
N PHE A 97 -10.50 -6.54 6.33
CA PHE A 97 -11.78 -6.93 5.75
C PHE A 97 -11.57 -7.26 4.27
N LEU A 98 -11.89 -8.50 3.91
CA LEU A 98 -11.73 -8.99 2.55
C LEU A 98 -13.06 -8.88 1.82
N ILE A 99 -13.13 -7.93 0.87
CA ILE A 99 -14.33 -7.70 0.08
C ILE A 99 -14.56 -8.89 -0.86
N ASP A 100 -15.81 -9.26 -1.09
CA ASP A 100 -16.17 -10.21 -2.14
C ASP A 100 -15.90 -9.60 -3.52
N GLY A 101 -14.87 -10.10 -4.20
CA GLY A 101 -14.42 -9.62 -5.52
C GLY A 101 -15.30 -10.08 -6.68
N SER A 102 -16.35 -10.87 -6.44
CA SER A 102 -17.31 -11.29 -7.48
C SER A 102 -18.11 -10.12 -8.07
N ASN A 103 -18.07 -8.95 -7.41
CA ASN A 103 -18.73 -7.74 -7.88
C ASN A 103 -17.86 -7.01 -8.91
N ASP A 104 -18.25 -7.01 -10.18
CA ASP A 104 -17.55 -6.36 -11.29
C ASP A 104 -17.18 -4.88 -11.06
N ARG A 105 -17.87 -4.19 -10.15
CA ARG A 105 -17.60 -2.78 -9.82
C ARG A 105 -16.25 -2.55 -9.13
N LEU A 106 -15.71 -3.57 -8.46
CA LEU A 106 -14.44 -3.49 -7.73
C LEU A 106 -13.27 -4.11 -8.50
N ARG A 107 -13.55 -4.81 -9.60
CA ARG A 107 -12.56 -5.61 -10.34
C ARG A 107 -11.34 -4.79 -10.82
N ASN A 108 -11.53 -3.49 -11.10
CA ASN A 108 -10.48 -2.57 -11.56
C ASN A 108 -10.25 -1.41 -10.58
N ARG A 109 -10.66 -1.55 -9.29
CA ARG A 109 -10.57 -0.49 -8.28
C ARG A 109 -10.15 -1.03 -6.91
N THR A 110 -9.28 -2.01 -6.91
CA THR A 110 -8.81 -2.67 -5.69
C THR A 110 -7.86 -1.78 -4.89
N VAL A 111 -7.07 -0.95 -5.57
CA VAL A 111 -6.19 0.05 -4.95
C VAL A 111 -7.02 1.18 -4.34
N ASP A 112 -7.97 1.73 -5.10
CA ASP A 112 -8.91 2.74 -4.59
C ASP A 112 -9.66 2.23 -3.35
N ALA A 113 -10.14 0.96 -3.37
CA ALA A 113 -10.87 0.37 -2.24
C ALA A 113 -10.00 0.32 -0.96
N LEU A 114 -8.76 -0.16 -1.05
CA LEU A 114 -7.84 -0.17 0.09
C LEU A 114 -7.56 1.25 0.58
N PHE A 115 -7.21 2.17 -0.32
CA PHE A 115 -6.85 3.54 0.03
C PHE A 115 -8.02 4.30 0.68
N HIS A 116 -9.25 4.13 0.19
CA HIS A 116 -10.44 4.69 0.82
C HIS A 116 -10.63 4.14 2.25
N SER A 117 -10.51 2.82 2.42
CA SER A 117 -10.71 2.21 3.74
C SER A 117 -9.71 2.70 4.79
N ILE A 118 -8.41 2.84 4.43
CA ILE A 118 -7.42 3.37 5.36
C ILE A 118 -7.58 4.88 5.60
N ALA A 119 -8.02 5.64 4.59
CA ALA A 119 -8.32 7.06 4.76
C ALA A 119 -9.46 7.29 5.76
N GLU A 120 -10.54 6.52 5.64
CA GLU A 120 -11.72 6.64 6.49
C GLU A 120 -11.47 6.16 7.92
N ASN A 121 -10.76 5.03 8.08
CA ASN A 121 -10.65 4.34 9.37
C ASN A 121 -9.37 4.71 10.16
N ILE A 122 -8.31 5.16 9.50
CA ILE A 122 -7.02 5.48 10.14
C ILE A 122 -6.70 6.98 10.09
N GLY A 123 -7.13 7.68 9.04
CA GLY A 123 -6.96 9.12 8.91
C GLY A 123 -5.50 9.54 8.69
N LYS A 124 -5.01 10.51 9.48
CA LYS A 124 -3.71 11.18 9.27
C LYS A 124 -2.46 10.29 9.35
N ARG A 125 -2.57 9.09 9.94
CA ARG A 125 -1.46 8.13 10.03
C ARG A 125 -1.43 7.15 8.84
N THR A 126 -1.86 7.61 7.68
CA THR A 126 -1.83 6.83 6.44
C THR A 126 -0.83 7.38 5.46
N VAL A 127 -0.24 6.48 4.68
CA VAL A 127 0.55 6.79 3.50
C VAL A 127 0.04 5.93 2.35
N GLY A 128 -0.41 6.56 1.28
CA GLY A 128 -0.76 5.87 0.04
C GLY A 128 0.33 6.08 -1.00
N ILE A 129 0.72 5.01 -1.68
CA ILE A 129 1.78 5.04 -2.70
C ILE A 129 1.27 4.36 -3.96
N VAL A 130 1.22 5.09 -5.06
CA VAL A 130 0.91 4.57 -6.39
C VAL A 130 2.20 4.32 -7.16
N LEU A 131 2.36 3.08 -7.63
CA LEU A 131 3.46 2.63 -8.47
C LEU A 131 2.99 2.47 -9.92
N SER A 132 3.80 1.78 -10.76
CA SER A 132 3.43 1.56 -12.16
C SER A 132 2.20 0.68 -12.33
N GLY A 133 1.47 0.95 -13.38
CA GLY A 133 0.31 0.18 -13.77
C GLY A 133 -0.54 0.84 -14.83
N SER A 134 -1.43 0.07 -15.41
CA SER A 134 -2.39 0.56 -16.38
C SER A 134 -3.60 1.20 -15.68
N LEU A 135 -4.34 2.05 -16.39
CA LEU A 135 -5.59 2.67 -15.94
C LEU A 135 -5.40 3.78 -14.88
N ASP A 136 -6.41 3.98 -14.03
CA ASP A 136 -6.52 5.10 -13.06
C ASP A 136 -6.78 4.63 -11.62
N ASP A 137 -6.62 3.33 -11.34
CA ASP A 137 -6.85 2.79 -9.99
C ASP A 137 -5.84 3.39 -8.98
N GLY A 138 -6.35 3.82 -7.84
CA GLY A 138 -5.57 4.48 -6.78
C GLY A 138 -5.64 6.01 -6.79
N SER A 139 -6.02 6.66 -7.89
CA SER A 139 -6.07 8.12 -7.98
C SER A 139 -7.10 8.73 -7.01
N ARG A 140 -8.30 8.15 -6.95
CA ARG A 140 -9.37 8.59 -6.03
C ARG A 140 -9.04 8.26 -4.58
N GLY A 141 -8.41 7.11 -4.37
CA GLY A 141 -7.95 6.68 -3.06
C GLY A 141 -6.86 7.59 -2.51
N LEU A 142 -5.87 8.01 -3.31
CA LEU A 142 -4.88 9.02 -2.90
C LEU A 142 -5.54 10.34 -2.50
N ALA A 143 -6.51 10.82 -3.29
CA ALA A 143 -7.25 12.03 -2.94
C ALA A 143 -8.04 11.87 -1.62
N ALA A 144 -8.57 10.68 -1.32
CA ALA A 144 -9.21 10.40 -0.03
C ALA A 144 -8.19 10.42 1.13
N ILE A 145 -7.03 9.78 0.97
CA ILE A 145 -5.93 9.81 1.94
C ILE A 145 -5.49 11.25 2.23
N HIS A 146 -5.29 12.06 1.19
CA HIS A 146 -4.93 13.47 1.36
C HIS A 146 -5.97 14.24 2.16
N ARG A 147 -7.26 14.09 1.82
CA ARG A 147 -8.38 14.74 2.56
C ARG A 147 -8.47 14.30 4.03
N ALA A 148 -8.06 13.08 4.33
CA ALA A 148 -7.99 12.56 5.69
C ALA A 148 -6.73 13.06 6.46
N GLY A 149 -5.88 13.86 5.84
CA GLY A 149 -4.63 14.38 6.40
C GLY A 149 -3.46 13.40 6.35
N GLY A 150 -3.59 12.30 5.60
CA GLY A 150 -2.52 11.36 5.29
C GLY A 150 -1.60 11.86 4.18
N LEU A 151 -0.54 11.11 3.92
CA LEU A 151 0.47 11.44 2.90
C LEU A 151 0.27 10.62 1.64
N THR A 152 0.55 11.24 0.50
CA THR A 152 0.35 10.65 -0.82
C THR A 152 1.64 10.69 -1.60
N MET A 153 2.04 9.56 -2.16
CA MET A 153 3.26 9.44 -2.94
C MET A 153 2.98 8.74 -4.27
N VAL A 154 3.74 9.11 -5.26
CA VAL A 154 3.68 8.49 -6.59
C VAL A 154 5.10 8.19 -7.06
N LEU A 155 5.32 6.98 -7.56
CA LEU A 155 6.56 6.65 -8.24
C LEU A 155 6.71 7.52 -9.49
N ASP A 156 7.86 8.17 -9.66
CA ASP A 156 8.12 9.02 -10.82
C ASP A 156 7.83 8.26 -12.13
N PRO A 157 6.88 8.73 -12.93
CA PRO A 157 6.52 8.06 -14.17
C PRO A 157 7.62 8.10 -15.22
N GLN A 158 8.60 9.01 -15.10
CA GLN A 158 9.64 9.21 -16.12
C GLN A 158 9.05 9.34 -17.54
N ASN A 159 9.55 8.55 -18.49
CA ASN A 159 9.06 8.52 -19.87
C ASN A 159 8.08 7.36 -20.15
N LYS A 160 7.44 6.82 -19.10
CA LYS A 160 6.50 5.70 -19.24
C LYS A 160 5.19 6.15 -19.91
N PRO A 161 4.47 5.24 -20.57
CA PRO A 161 3.13 5.52 -21.10
C PRO A 161 2.18 5.99 -19.99
N VAL A 162 1.12 6.72 -20.38
CA VAL A 162 0.09 7.17 -19.42
C VAL A 162 -0.55 5.95 -18.73
N GLY A 163 -0.51 5.97 -17.41
CA GLY A 163 -1.01 4.92 -16.54
C GLY A 163 -1.32 5.45 -15.14
N MET A 164 -1.30 4.57 -14.15
CA MET A 164 -1.68 4.89 -12.76
C MET A 164 -0.95 6.11 -12.21
N GLN A 165 0.34 6.24 -12.46
CA GLN A 165 1.18 7.31 -11.94
C GLN A 165 0.77 8.68 -12.50
N GLN A 166 0.70 8.80 -13.84
CA GLN A 166 0.32 10.05 -14.50
C GLN A 166 -1.13 10.42 -14.17
N ASN A 167 -2.03 9.43 -14.12
CA ASN A 167 -3.42 9.65 -13.75
C ASN A 167 -3.55 10.12 -12.29
N ALA A 168 -2.76 9.55 -11.37
CA ALA A 168 -2.73 10.00 -9.98
C ALA A 168 -2.21 11.43 -9.83
N ILE A 169 -1.14 11.78 -10.56
CA ILE A 169 -0.58 13.16 -10.55
C ILE A 169 -1.56 14.17 -11.16
N ALA A 170 -2.27 13.78 -12.23
CA ALA A 170 -3.25 14.65 -12.91
C ALA A 170 -4.60 14.72 -12.20
N PHE A 171 -4.87 13.85 -11.23
CA PHE A 171 -6.13 13.82 -10.50
C PHE A 171 -6.26 15.02 -9.54
N ASP A 172 -7.49 15.43 -9.26
CA ASP A 172 -7.77 16.56 -8.34
C ASP A 172 -7.45 16.16 -6.88
N GLY A 173 -6.23 16.41 -6.50
CA GLY A 173 -5.70 16.16 -5.15
C GLY A 173 -4.18 16.29 -5.14
N PRO A 174 -3.61 17.05 -4.19
CA PRO A 174 -2.16 17.22 -4.16
C PRO A 174 -1.46 15.90 -3.82
N ILE A 175 -0.38 15.63 -4.55
CA ILE A 175 0.56 14.58 -4.23
C ILE A 175 1.66 15.18 -3.34
N THR A 176 1.91 14.54 -2.19
CA THR A 176 2.91 15.00 -1.22
C THR A 176 4.33 14.82 -1.74
N PHE A 177 4.58 13.72 -2.46
CA PHE A 177 5.91 13.40 -2.99
C PHE A 177 5.83 12.59 -4.29
N VAL A 178 6.70 12.94 -5.24
CA VAL A 178 6.95 12.16 -6.46
C VAL A 178 8.43 11.89 -6.54
N GLY A 179 8.84 10.63 -6.70
CA GLY A 179 10.24 10.25 -6.78
C GLY A 179 10.42 8.77 -7.13
N ASN A 180 11.66 8.33 -7.28
CA ASN A 180 11.97 6.92 -7.50
C ASN A 180 11.83 6.08 -6.22
N SER A 181 11.94 4.75 -6.34
CA SER A 181 11.75 3.81 -5.21
C SER A 181 12.70 4.11 -4.03
N THR A 182 13.95 4.48 -4.31
CA THR A 182 14.93 4.80 -3.28
C THR A 182 14.58 6.11 -2.56
N GLU A 183 14.18 7.13 -3.30
CA GLU A 183 13.76 8.41 -2.74
C GLU A 183 12.48 8.27 -1.89
N ILE A 184 11.50 7.51 -2.37
CA ILE A 184 10.30 7.17 -1.59
C ILE A 184 10.69 6.47 -0.29
N ALA A 185 11.58 5.47 -0.34
CA ALA A 185 12.05 4.76 0.85
C ALA A 185 12.77 5.69 1.85
N GLN A 186 13.58 6.64 1.36
CA GLN A 186 14.24 7.65 2.21
C GLN A 186 13.25 8.59 2.90
N VAL A 187 12.20 9.03 2.18
CA VAL A 187 11.12 9.84 2.77
C VAL A 187 10.39 9.04 3.85
N LEU A 188 10.08 7.78 3.59
CA LEU A 188 9.44 6.89 4.57
C LEU A 188 10.33 6.67 5.79
N ASP A 189 11.64 6.53 5.62
CA ASP A 189 12.62 6.35 6.71
C ASP A 189 12.65 7.55 7.67
N GLY A 190 12.55 8.76 7.11
CA GLY A 190 12.48 9.98 7.90
C GLY A 190 11.12 10.26 8.54
N LEU A 191 10.05 9.70 7.97
CA LEU A 191 8.66 9.95 8.39
C LEU A 191 8.16 8.95 9.43
N LEU A 192 8.44 7.66 9.22
CA LEU A 192 7.85 6.59 10.01
C LEU A 192 8.55 6.46 11.36
N PRO A 193 7.82 6.40 12.48
CA PRO A 193 8.43 6.21 13.79
C PRO A 193 9.12 4.84 13.87
N ARG A 194 10.15 4.75 14.69
CA ARG A 194 10.82 3.49 14.98
C ARG A 194 10.03 2.71 16.05
N GLN A 195 10.07 1.39 15.95
CA GLN A 195 9.53 0.55 16.99
C GLN A 195 10.33 0.75 18.30
N SER A 196 9.66 1.24 19.35
CA SER A 196 10.30 1.36 20.65
C SER A 196 10.53 -0.04 21.21
N HIS A 197 11.81 -0.42 21.41
CA HIS A 197 12.15 -1.60 22.21
C HIS A 197 11.72 -1.33 23.65
N ARG A 198 10.55 -1.84 24.07
CA ARG A 198 10.29 -1.97 25.49
C ARG A 198 11.25 -3.03 26.04
N VAL A 199 12.33 -2.58 26.66
CA VAL A 199 13.13 -3.44 27.52
C VAL A 199 12.22 -3.78 28.70
N HIS A 200 11.67 -4.99 28.73
CA HIS A 200 11.07 -5.50 29.95
C HIS A 200 12.22 -5.70 30.98
N ARG A 201 12.26 -4.78 31.94
CA ARG A 201 13.00 -4.97 33.18
C ARG A 201 12.20 -5.83 34.15
#